data_52f28b21fe403aab8339025c435b0093
#
_entry.id   52f28b21fe403aab8339025c435b0093
#
_cell.length_a   1.000
_cell.length_b   1.000
_cell.length_c   1.000
_cell.angle_alpha   90.00
_cell.angle_beta   90.00
_cell.angle_gamma   90.00
#
_symmetry.space_group_name_H-M   'P 1'
#
loop_
_entity.id
_entity.type
_entity.pdbx_description
1 polymer ?
#
loop_
_entity_poly.entity_id
_entity_poly.type
_entity_poly.pdbx_seq_one_letter_code
_entity_poly.pdbx_strand_id
1 'polypeptide(L)'
;MDRTIKRVLVANRGEIAVRVIRAAEDAGITSVAVYADSDSEGLFVKLADEAFALNGVTPAQTYLDVDKILDIARRAEVDAIHPGYGFLSENADFAQAVIDAGFIWIGPPPEAIRALGDKVQARHIAQKVGAPLVPGTADPVNGPEAVSYTHLRAHETRG
;
A
#
# COMPACT_ATOMS: atom_id res chain seq x y z
N MET A 1 -2.22 9.15 23.71
CA MET A 1 -2.54 10.45 23.12
C MET A 1 -2.83 10.29 21.64
N ASP A 2 -3.93 10.80 21.23
CA ASP A 2 -4.32 10.71 19.82
C ASP A 2 -3.51 11.67 18.98
N ARG A 3 -3.08 11.17 17.83
CA ARG A 3 -2.37 12.01 16.88
C ARG A 3 -3.33 12.40 15.75
N THR A 4 -3.37 13.67 15.47
CA THR A 4 -4.20 14.18 14.38
C THR A 4 -3.41 14.12 13.08
N ILE A 5 -4.03 13.58 12.05
CA ILE A 5 -3.41 13.54 10.73
C ILE A 5 -3.82 14.79 9.98
N LYS A 6 -2.85 15.62 9.66
CA LYS A 6 -3.07 16.84 8.87
C LYS A 6 -2.48 16.71 7.47
N ARG A 7 -1.45 15.91 7.31
CA ARG A 7 -0.75 15.73 6.05
C ARG A 7 -0.45 14.26 5.86
N VAL A 8 -0.83 13.70 4.72
CA VAL A 8 -0.61 12.28 4.43
C VAL A 8 0.16 12.11 3.13
N LEU A 9 1.18 11.26 3.17
CA LEU A 9 1.90 10.86 1.95
C LEU A 9 1.26 9.60 1.42
N VAL A 10 0.92 9.60 0.13
CA VAL A 10 0.30 8.46 -0.54
C VAL A 10 1.39 7.73 -1.31
N ALA A 11 1.79 6.57 -0.80
CA ALA A 11 2.89 5.79 -1.38
C ALA A 11 2.35 4.77 -2.38
N ASN A 12 1.73 5.28 -3.43
CA ASN A 12 1.15 4.45 -4.48
C ASN A 12 0.90 5.31 -5.71
N ARG A 13 0.35 4.71 -6.76
CA ARG A 13 0.13 5.38 -8.02
C ARG A 13 -1.26 5.03 -8.58
N GLY A 14 -1.63 5.69 -9.68
CA GLY A 14 -2.82 5.34 -10.44
C GLY A 14 -4.12 5.57 -9.69
N GLU A 15 -5.08 4.74 -9.99
CA GLU A 15 -6.43 4.87 -9.44
C GLU A 15 -6.44 4.78 -7.92
N ILE A 16 -5.62 3.91 -7.35
CA ILE A 16 -5.57 3.76 -5.89
C ILE A 16 -5.11 5.06 -5.24
N ALA A 17 -4.08 5.68 -5.82
CA ALA A 17 -3.60 6.96 -5.30
C ALA A 17 -4.69 8.03 -5.42
N VAL A 18 -5.43 8.05 -6.53
CA VAL A 18 -6.54 8.99 -6.71
C VAL A 18 -7.57 8.82 -5.59
N ARG A 19 -7.93 7.57 -5.30
CA ARG A 19 -8.93 7.30 -4.27
C ARG A 19 -8.48 7.78 -2.89
N VAL A 20 -7.23 7.53 -2.54
CA VAL A 20 -6.70 7.95 -1.25
C VAL A 20 -6.64 9.48 -1.17
N ILE A 21 -6.19 10.12 -2.26
CA ILE A 21 -6.09 11.58 -2.31
C ILE A 21 -7.47 12.21 -2.15
N ARG A 22 -8.49 11.66 -2.83
CA ARG A 22 -9.84 12.19 -2.70
C ARG A 22 -10.40 11.99 -1.30
N ALA A 23 -10.12 10.85 -0.68
CA ALA A 23 -10.54 10.61 0.69
C ALA A 23 -9.87 11.60 1.64
N ALA A 24 -8.60 11.90 1.43
CA ALA A 24 -7.89 12.88 2.23
C ALA A 24 -8.52 14.26 2.08
N GLU A 25 -8.83 14.64 0.85
CA GLU A 25 -9.48 15.92 0.58
C GLU A 25 -10.81 16.03 1.32
N ASP A 26 -11.62 14.96 1.24
CA ASP A 26 -12.93 14.95 1.92
C ASP A 26 -12.78 15.06 3.43
N ALA A 27 -11.68 14.56 3.97
CA ALA A 27 -11.42 14.62 5.41
C ALA A 27 -10.69 15.89 5.85
N GLY A 28 -10.38 16.79 4.91
CA GLY A 28 -9.66 18.01 5.22
C GLY A 28 -8.17 17.79 5.47
N ILE A 29 -7.61 16.73 4.91
CA ILE A 29 -6.21 16.36 5.09
C ILE A 29 -5.43 16.73 3.83
N THR A 30 -4.27 17.38 3.99
CA THR A 30 -3.41 17.70 2.87
C THR A 30 -2.76 16.43 2.33
N SER A 31 -2.84 16.22 1.03
CA SER A 31 -2.27 15.04 0.40
C SER A 31 -0.93 15.36 -0.26
N VAL A 32 0.01 14.44 -0.11
CA VAL A 32 1.34 14.54 -0.72
C VAL A 32 1.53 13.30 -1.57
N ALA A 33 1.71 13.50 -2.88
CA ALA A 33 1.93 12.40 -3.81
C ALA A 33 3.42 12.22 -4.07
N VAL A 34 3.80 11.01 -4.42
CA VAL A 34 5.15 10.72 -4.93
C VAL A 34 4.96 10.05 -6.29
N TYR A 35 5.87 10.28 -7.23
CA TYR A 35 5.65 9.75 -8.58
C TYR A 35 6.94 9.38 -9.28
N ALA A 36 6.85 8.28 -10.05
CA ALA A 36 7.91 7.88 -10.98
C ALA A 36 7.91 8.81 -12.18
N ASP A 37 9.01 8.84 -12.93
CA ASP A 37 9.14 9.74 -14.09
C ASP A 37 7.98 9.57 -15.08
N SER A 38 7.57 8.34 -15.33
CA SER A 38 6.49 8.06 -16.30
C SER A 38 5.11 8.46 -15.78
N ASP A 39 4.99 8.77 -14.50
CA ASP A 39 3.71 9.15 -13.90
C ASP A 39 3.59 10.65 -13.64
N SER A 40 4.54 11.45 -14.11
CA SER A 40 4.58 12.88 -13.81
C SER A 40 3.32 13.63 -14.23
N GLU A 41 2.62 13.14 -15.27
CA GLU A 41 1.37 13.74 -15.73
C GLU A 41 0.14 12.98 -15.25
N GLY A 42 0.30 12.06 -14.31
CA GLY A 42 -0.80 11.26 -13.82
C GLY A 42 -1.85 12.08 -13.10
N LEU A 43 -3.09 11.61 -13.15
CA LEU A 43 -4.19 12.31 -12.50
C LEU A 43 -3.93 12.47 -10.99
N PHE A 44 -3.39 11.44 -10.35
CA PHE A 44 -3.15 11.51 -8.92
C PHE A 44 -2.14 12.61 -8.56
N VAL A 45 -1.17 12.85 -9.44
CA VAL A 45 -0.20 13.93 -9.23
C VAL A 45 -0.89 15.29 -9.29
N LYS A 46 -1.80 15.44 -10.25
CA LYS A 46 -2.51 16.72 -10.43
C LYS A 46 -3.51 16.98 -9.31
N LEU A 47 -4.10 15.93 -8.76
CA LEU A 47 -5.10 16.09 -7.70
C LEU A 47 -4.49 16.30 -6.32
N ALA A 48 -3.27 15.84 -6.10
CA ALA A 48 -2.62 15.99 -4.80
C ALA A 48 -2.30 17.45 -4.52
N ASP A 49 -2.29 17.81 -3.26
CA ASP A 49 -1.93 19.17 -2.86
C ASP A 49 -0.46 19.45 -3.14
N GLU A 50 0.39 18.45 -2.93
CA GLU A 50 1.83 18.54 -3.19
C GLU A 50 2.26 17.25 -3.87
N ALA A 51 3.31 17.30 -4.67
CA ALA A 51 3.83 16.13 -5.35
C ALA A 51 5.34 16.20 -5.43
N PHE A 52 6.00 15.07 -5.23
CA PHE A 52 7.46 14.98 -5.24
C PHE A 52 7.90 13.86 -6.17
N ALA A 53 8.91 14.15 -6.99
CA ALA A 53 9.46 13.17 -7.91
C ALA A 53 10.32 12.14 -7.15
N LEU A 54 10.13 10.87 -7.50
CA LEU A 54 10.95 9.79 -6.96
C LEU A 54 12.25 9.61 -7.76
N ASN A 55 12.33 10.24 -8.92
CA ASN A 55 13.54 10.24 -9.76
C ASN A 55 13.96 8.84 -10.15
N GLY A 56 13.16 8.20 -10.97
CA GLY A 56 13.42 6.87 -11.49
C GLY A 56 12.29 6.40 -12.35
N VAL A 57 12.47 5.23 -12.94
CA VAL A 57 11.52 4.69 -13.90
C VAL A 57 10.88 3.40 -13.38
N THR A 58 11.70 2.46 -12.87
CA THR A 58 11.19 1.16 -12.43
C THR A 58 10.58 1.24 -11.04
N PRO A 59 9.70 0.30 -10.69
CA PRO A 59 9.17 0.26 -9.32
C PRO A 59 10.27 0.16 -8.27
N ALA A 60 11.32 -0.62 -8.52
CA ALA A 60 12.42 -0.76 -7.56
C ALA A 60 13.10 0.57 -7.29
N GLN A 61 13.14 1.46 -8.28
CA GLN A 61 13.75 2.78 -8.15
C GLN A 61 12.79 3.81 -7.56
N THR A 62 11.51 3.50 -7.47
CA THR A 62 10.49 4.49 -7.12
C THR A 62 9.56 3.99 -6.03
N TYR A 63 8.45 3.36 -6.40
CA TYR A 63 7.39 3.02 -5.44
C TYR A 63 7.79 1.93 -4.45
N LEU A 64 8.88 1.22 -4.70
CA LEU A 64 9.41 0.21 -3.80
C LEU A 64 10.69 0.66 -3.09
N ASP A 65 11.13 1.89 -3.34
CA ASP A 65 12.35 2.42 -2.70
C ASP A 65 11.97 3.08 -1.37
N VAL A 66 12.12 2.32 -0.30
CA VAL A 66 11.74 2.75 1.04
C VAL A 66 12.47 4.02 1.45
N ASP A 67 13.78 4.08 1.19
CA ASP A 67 14.57 5.24 1.61
C ASP A 67 14.13 6.52 0.94
N LYS A 68 13.83 6.46 -0.36
CA LYS A 68 13.33 7.63 -1.08
C LYS A 68 12.00 8.11 -0.52
N ILE A 69 11.09 7.17 -0.26
CA ILE A 69 9.77 7.51 0.25
C ILE A 69 9.87 8.14 1.63
N LEU A 70 10.68 7.56 2.51
CA LEU A 70 10.85 8.11 3.86
C LEU A 70 11.55 9.46 3.84
N ASP A 71 12.50 9.65 2.92
CA ASP A 71 13.16 10.94 2.78
C ASP A 71 12.16 12.03 2.38
N ILE A 72 11.31 11.72 1.41
CA ILE A 72 10.27 12.66 0.98
C ILE A 72 9.30 12.93 2.13
N ALA A 73 8.93 11.89 2.89
CA ALA A 73 8.04 12.06 4.02
C ALA A 73 8.60 13.04 5.04
N ARG A 74 9.90 12.96 5.30
CA ARG A 74 10.55 13.91 6.22
C ARG A 74 10.56 15.32 5.66
N ARG A 75 10.94 15.46 4.39
CA ARG A 75 11.03 16.80 3.76
C ARG A 75 9.66 17.46 3.65
N ALA A 76 8.62 16.66 3.37
CA ALA A 76 7.27 17.17 3.25
C ALA A 76 6.57 17.32 4.59
N GLU A 77 7.21 16.86 5.67
CA GLU A 77 6.69 16.98 7.03
C GLU A 77 5.29 16.38 7.18
N VAL A 78 5.11 15.17 6.64
CA VAL A 78 3.83 14.50 6.75
C VAL A 78 3.66 13.87 8.12
N ASP A 79 2.42 13.66 8.51
CA ASP A 79 2.09 12.99 9.77
C ASP A 79 1.94 11.50 9.57
N ALA A 80 1.49 11.09 8.38
CA ALA A 80 1.09 9.72 8.12
C ALA A 80 1.49 9.31 6.72
N ILE A 81 1.61 7.99 6.53
CA ILE A 81 1.86 7.40 5.22
C ILE A 81 0.78 6.35 4.96
N HIS A 82 0.13 6.49 3.81
CA HIS A 82 -0.89 5.54 3.34
C HIS A 82 -0.30 4.78 2.14
N PRO A 83 -0.09 3.49 2.26
CA PRO A 83 0.57 2.72 1.20
C PRO A 83 -0.35 2.30 0.06
N GLY A 84 -1.66 2.48 0.20
CA GLY A 84 -2.62 1.98 -0.77
C GLY A 84 -2.66 0.47 -0.77
N TYR A 85 -2.74 -0.11 -1.97
CA TYR A 85 -2.74 -1.55 -2.15
C TYR A 85 -1.57 -1.95 -3.04
N GLY A 86 -1.01 -3.14 -2.81
CA GLY A 86 0.16 -3.57 -3.55
C GLY A 86 1.40 -2.78 -3.15
N PHE A 87 2.45 -2.88 -3.93
CA PHE A 87 3.73 -2.22 -3.65
C PHE A 87 4.15 -2.47 -2.21
N LEU A 88 4.37 -1.42 -1.43
CA LEU A 88 4.87 -1.56 -0.06
C LEU A 88 3.77 -1.81 0.97
N SER A 89 2.51 -1.84 0.56
CA SER A 89 1.41 -2.07 1.51
C SER A 89 1.50 -3.42 2.19
N GLU A 90 2.15 -4.39 1.54
CA GLU A 90 2.29 -5.74 2.07
C GLU A 90 3.69 -6.02 2.59
N ASN A 91 4.46 -4.98 2.80
CA ASN A 91 5.84 -5.09 3.28
C ASN A 91 5.90 -4.69 4.75
N ALA A 92 6.05 -5.71 5.61
CA ALA A 92 6.07 -5.47 7.06
C ALA A 92 7.27 -4.62 7.48
N ASP A 93 8.41 -4.78 6.80
CA ASP A 93 9.60 -4.00 7.12
C ASP A 93 9.40 -2.52 6.82
N PHE A 94 8.69 -2.21 5.73
CA PHE A 94 8.36 -0.83 5.42
C PHE A 94 7.42 -0.25 6.48
N ALA A 95 6.39 -0.99 6.85
CA ALA A 95 5.46 -0.55 7.88
C ALA A 95 6.20 -0.26 9.18
N GLN A 96 7.13 -1.13 9.56
CA GLN A 96 7.92 -0.93 10.76
C GLN A 96 8.83 0.29 10.62
N ALA A 97 9.44 0.48 9.46
CA ALA A 97 10.32 1.63 9.23
C ALA A 97 9.54 2.95 9.31
N VAL A 98 8.31 2.97 8.83
CA VAL A 98 7.44 4.14 8.92
C VAL A 98 7.18 4.48 10.40
N ILE A 99 6.83 3.47 11.18
CA ILE A 99 6.55 3.65 12.61
C ILE A 99 7.81 4.10 13.34
N ASP A 100 8.94 3.45 13.06
CA ASP A 100 10.21 3.78 13.72
C ASP A 100 10.66 5.20 13.38
N ALA A 101 10.31 5.69 12.20
CA ALA A 101 10.65 7.05 11.80
C ALA A 101 9.73 8.10 12.41
N GLY A 102 8.71 7.68 13.16
CA GLY A 102 7.82 8.61 13.85
C GLY A 102 6.56 8.97 13.09
N PHE A 103 6.31 8.34 11.96
CA PHE A 103 5.09 8.60 11.18
C PHE A 103 3.99 7.64 11.59
N ILE A 104 2.74 8.04 11.32
CA ILE A 104 1.59 7.15 11.51
C ILE A 104 1.50 6.24 10.29
N TRP A 105 1.49 4.93 10.53
CA TRP A 105 1.28 3.95 9.47
C TRP A 105 -0.22 3.70 9.32
N ILE A 106 -0.75 3.95 8.12
CA ILE A 106 -2.17 3.71 7.85
C ILE A 106 -2.29 2.35 7.19
N GLY A 107 -2.56 1.34 7.99
CA GLY A 107 -2.66 -0.04 7.52
C GLY A 107 -2.57 -1.00 8.69
N PRO A 108 -2.59 -2.31 8.40
CA PRO A 108 -2.47 -3.30 9.47
C PRO A 108 -1.09 -3.23 10.11
N PRO A 109 -0.98 -3.62 11.39
CA PRO A 109 0.33 -3.55 12.05
C PRO A 109 1.34 -4.50 11.39
N PRO A 110 2.64 -4.23 11.52
CA PRO A 110 3.66 -5.04 10.86
C PRO A 110 3.56 -6.53 11.17
N GLU A 111 3.24 -6.89 12.41
CA GLU A 111 3.12 -8.30 12.78
C GLU A 111 1.96 -8.99 12.05
N ALA A 112 0.88 -8.25 11.78
CA ALA A 112 -0.23 -8.81 11.01
C ALA A 112 0.16 -9.02 9.55
N ILE A 113 0.94 -8.09 9.00
CA ILE A 113 1.43 -8.23 7.63
C ILE A 113 2.36 -9.44 7.52
N ARG A 114 3.25 -9.63 8.50
CA ARG A 114 4.15 -10.78 8.52
C ARG A 114 3.39 -12.09 8.63
N ALA A 115 2.40 -12.14 9.51
CA ALA A 115 1.62 -13.35 9.71
C ALA A 115 0.89 -13.75 8.43
N LEU A 116 0.36 -12.80 7.70
CA LEU A 116 -0.30 -13.07 6.44
C LEU A 116 0.71 -13.56 5.39
N GLY A 117 1.87 -12.94 5.31
CA GLY A 117 2.93 -13.37 4.42
C GLY A 117 3.41 -14.77 4.72
N ASP A 118 3.57 -15.11 5.99
CA ASP A 118 3.99 -16.45 6.40
C ASP A 118 2.93 -17.48 6.04
N LYS A 119 1.66 -17.14 6.17
CA LYS A 119 0.58 -18.06 5.82
C LYS A 119 0.58 -18.35 4.31
N VAL A 120 0.76 -17.34 3.49
CA VAL A 120 0.84 -17.48 2.05
C VAL A 120 2.06 -18.35 1.67
N GLN A 121 3.18 -18.09 2.31
CA GLN A 121 4.41 -18.84 2.06
C GLN A 121 4.23 -20.32 2.41
N ALA A 122 3.63 -20.60 3.55
CA ALA A 122 3.40 -21.97 3.97
C ALA A 122 2.50 -22.71 2.99
N ARG A 123 1.50 -22.03 2.45
CA ARG A 123 0.61 -22.64 1.46
C ARG A 123 1.38 -22.96 0.17
N HIS A 124 2.23 -22.06 -0.28
CA HIS A 124 3.04 -22.31 -1.45
C HIS A 124 3.98 -23.50 -1.27
N ILE A 125 4.60 -23.60 -0.11
CA ILE A 125 5.47 -24.71 0.19
C ILE A 125 4.68 -26.02 0.18
N ALA A 126 3.51 -26.06 0.80
CA ALA A 126 2.67 -27.26 0.83
C ALA A 126 2.27 -27.68 -0.58
N GLN A 127 1.92 -26.75 -1.45
CA GLN A 127 1.58 -27.06 -2.83
C GLN A 127 2.80 -27.60 -3.59
N LYS A 128 3.96 -27.01 -3.36
CA LYS A 128 5.18 -27.39 -4.06
C LYS A 128 5.62 -28.80 -3.73
N VAL A 129 5.42 -29.23 -2.49
CA VAL A 129 5.80 -30.59 -2.09
C VAL A 129 4.67 -31.59 -2.28
N GLY A 130 3.55 -31.17 -2.86
CA GLY A 130 2.45 -32.07 -3.15
C GLY A 130 1.59 -32.44 -1.95
N ALA A 131 1.64 -31.68 -0.87
CA ALA A 131 0.83 -31.95 0.29
C ALA A 131 -0.64 -31.74 -0.03
N PRO A 132 -1.55 -32.60 0.48
CA PRO A 132 -2.96 -32.38 0.26
C PRO A 132 -3.45 -31.12 0.97
N LEU A 133 -4.34 -30.40 0.29
CA LEU A 133 -4.94 -29.20 0.87
C LEU A 133 -6.42 -29.45 1.05
N VAL A 134 -6.99 -28.78 2.05
CA VAL A 134 -8.41 -28.86 2.28
C VAL A 134 -9.15 -28.24 1.09
N PRO A 135 -10.18 -28.92 0.56
CA PRO A 135 -10.96 -28.32 -0.53
C PRO A 135 -11.50 -26.96 -0.11
N GLY A 136 -11.47 -26.03 -1.04
CA GLY A 136 -11.87 -24.67 -0.76
C GLY A 136 -10.75 -23.77 -0.31
N THR A 137 -9.63 -24.33 0.11
CA THR A 137 -8.46 -23.55 0.48
C THR A 137 -7.33 -23.72 -0.50
N ALA A 138 -7.44 -24.67 -1.40
CA ALA A 138 -6.37 -24.98 -2.33
C ALA A 138 -6.18 -23.89 -3.34
N ASP A 139 -7.23 -23.15 -3.62
CA ASP A 139 -7.16 -22.22 -4.68
C ASP A 139 -7.77 -20.94 -4.28
N PRO A 140 -7.06 -20.01 -4.28
CA PRO A 140 -7.66 -18.74 -4.07
C PRO A 140 -8.40 -18.42 -5.29
N VAL A 141 -8.71 -18.76 -5.90
CA VAL A 141 -9.41 -18.54 -6.82
C VAL A 141 -9.54 -18.32 -7.77
N ASN A 142 -9.63 -18.74 -8.07
CA ASN A 142 -9.72 -18.77 -9.09
C ASN A 142 -10.80 -18.79 -9.55
N GLY A 143 -11.04 -18.66 -9.56
CA GLY A 143 -11.84 -18.76 -10.00
C GLY A 143 -12.88 -18.77 -9.90
N PRO A 144 -13.47 -19.01 -10.07
CA PRO A 144 -14.62 -18.68 -10.09
C PRO A 144 -15.16 -18.62 -8.90
N GLU A 145 -14.97 -18.52 -8.51
CA GLU A 145 -15.41 -18.32 -7.59
C GLU A 145 -14.90 -17.70 -6.91
N ALA A 146 -14.64 -17.47 -7.04
CA ALA A 146 -14.16 -16.83 -6.48
C ALA A 146 -14.28 -15.83 -6.32
N VAL A 147 -14.60 -15.80 -6.56
CA VAL A 147 -14.58 -14.94 -6.44
C VAL A 147 -14.96 -14.22 -5.74
N SER A 148 -15.30 -14.14 -5.51
CA SER A 148 -15.41 -13.44 -4.96
C SER A 148 -15.11 -12.76 -4.12
N TYR A 149 -14.86 -13.06 -4.04
CA TYR A 149 -14.41 -12.17 -3.45
C TYR A 149 -14.15 -11.51 -3.38
N THR A 150 -14.17 -11.90 -3.55
CA THR A 150 -13.75 -11.09 -3.63
C THR A 150 -13.83 -10.45 -3.61
N HIS A 151 -14.05 -10.82 -3.72
CA HIS A 151 -13.97 -9.98 -3.87
C HIS A 151 -14.10 -9.60 -3.27
N LEU A 152 -14.49 -9.96 -3.21
CA LEU A 152 -14.45 -9.37 -2.90
C LEU A 152 -14.27 -8.99 -2.34
N ARG A 153 -14.62 -9.25 -2.27
CA ARG A 153 -14.35 -8.62 -2.15
C ARG A 153 -14.32 -7.94 -2.11
N ALA A 154 -14.49 -8.54 -2.39
CA ALA A 154 -14.30 -7.77 -2.64
C ALA A 154 -14.38 -7.25 -2.58
N HIS A 155 -14.63 -7.59 -2.75
CA HIS A 155 -14.48 -6.92 -2.96
C HIS A 155 -14.64 -6.56 -2.55
N GLU A 156 -15.16 -6.87 -2.54
CA GLU A 156 -15.17 -6.40 -2.44
C GLU A 156 -15.40 -5.94 -2.06
N THR A 157 -15.72 -6.32 -2.08
CA THR A 157 -15.69 -5.69 -2.00
C THR A 157 -15.89 -5.31 -1.59
N ARG A 158 -16.50 -5.42 -1.30
CA ARG A 158 -16.37 -4.92 -1.17
C ARG A 158 -16.39 -4.43 -0.74
N GLY A 159 -16.46 -4.79 -0.60
CA GLY A 159 -16.20 -4.13 -0.42
C GLY A 159 -16.06 -3.81 -0.42
#